data_bb17730c1ee0af24bb98815f947263dd
#
_entry.id   bb17730c1ee0af24bb98815f947263dd
#
_cell.length_a   1.000
_cell.length_b   1.000
_cell.length_c   1.000
_cell.angle_alpha   90.00
_cell.angle_beta   90.00
_cell.angle_gamma   90.00
#
_symmetry.space_group_name_H-M   'P 1'
#
loop_
_entity.id
_entity.type
_entity.pdbx_description
1 polymer ?
#
loop_
_entity_poly.entity_id
_entity_poly.type
_entity_poly.pdbx_seq_one_letter_code
_entity_poly.pdbx_strand_id
1 'polypeptide(L)' 'MHYIMIVIMFGNMSVETFSVNFDSQLSCENAKTAIIEKYDNVKRPGITPVIMCVRK' A
#
# COMPACT_ATOMS: atom_id res chain seq x y z
N MET A 1 -11.03 14.51 9.04
CA MET A 1 -11.12 13.05 8.84
C MET A 1 -9.75 12.51 8.50
N HIS A 2 -9.40 11.41 9.11
CA HIS A 2 -8.11 10.78 8.87
C HIS A 2 -8.29 9.46 8.15
N TYR A 3 -7.35 9.16 7.28
CA TYR A 3 -7.31 7.90 6.58
C TYR A 3 -5.98 7.23 6.85
N ILE A 4 -6.00 5.91 6.94
CA ILE A 4 -4.80 5.11 7.11
C ILE A 4 -4.66 4.20 5.89
N MET A 5 -3.49 4.27 5.26
CA MET A 5 -3.14 3.31 4.23
C MET A 5 -2.36 2.17 4.87
N ILE A 6 -2.88 0.96 4.76
CA ILE A 6 -2.24 -0.22 5.30
C ILE A 6 -1.64 -1.00 4.14
N VAL A 7 -0.34 -1.24 4.22
CA VAL A 7 0.38 -1.98 3.19
C VAL A 7 0.91 -3.27 3.79
N ILE A 8 0.53 -4.38 3.19
CA ILE A 8 0.98 -5.70 3.60
C ILE A 8 1.81 -6.28 2.46
N MET A 9 3.05 -6.59 2.74
CA MET A 9 3.96 -7.17 1.76
C MET A 9 4.29 -8.59 2.15
N PHE A 10 4.09 -9.52 1.21
CA PHE A 10 4.36 -10.93 1.44
C PHE A 10 5.69 -11.31 0.78
N GLY A 11 6.67 -11.69 1.60
CA GLY A 11 7.93 -12.21 1.11
C GLY A 11 7.97 -13.74 1.21
N ASN A 12 9.09 -14.33 0.79
CA ASN A 12 9.22 -15.78 0.80
C ASN A 12 9.18 -16.38 2.19
N MET A 13 9.65 -15.67 3.19
CA MET A 13 9.73 -16.16 4.56
C MET A 13 9.25 -15.17 5.60
N SER A 14 8.72 -14.03 5.18
CA SER A 14 8.27 -13.03 6.12
C SER A 14 7.12 -12.21 5.55
N VAL A 15 6.31 -11.68 6.44
CA VAL A 15 5.24 -10.75 6.10
C VAL A 15 5.57 -9.42 6.77
N GLU A 16 5.64 -8.37 5.98
CA GLU A 16 5.88 -7.03 6.50
C GLU A 16 4.63 -6.19 6.34
N THR A 17 4.28 -5.47 7.39
CA THR A 17 3.11 -4.61 7.39
C THR A 17 3.53 -3.23 7.88
N PHE A 18 3.10 -2.20 7.17
CA PHE A 18 3.28 -0.84 7.66
C PHE A 18 2.06 0.00 7.31
N SER A 19 1.92 1.10 8.02
CA SER A 19 0.79 2.00 7.81
C SER A 19 1.27 3.44 7.70
N VAL A 20 0.54 4.22 6.91
CA VAL A 20 0.83 5.63 6.71
C VAL A 20 -0.46 6.41 6.89
N ASN A 21 -0.39 7.52 7.64
CA ASN A 21 -1.55 8.37 7.88
C ASN A 21 -1.68 9.42 6.79
N PHE A 22 -2.93 9.67 6.39
CA PHE A 22 -3.26 10.70 5.41
C PHE A 22 -4.41 11.53 5.92
N ASP A 23 -4.46 12.77 5.48
CA ASP A 23 -5.51 13.70 5.89
C ASP A 23 -6.78 13.56 5.05
N SER A 24 -6.67 12.98 3.86
CA SER A 24 -7.82 12.85 2.97
C SER A 24 -7.79 11.53 2.23
N GLN A 25 -8.98 11.12 1.78
CA GLN A 25 -9.12 9.92 0.97
C GLN A 25 -8.35 10.05 -0.35
N LEU A 26 -8.41 11.23 -0.94
CA LEU A 26 -7.74 11.46 -2.22
C LEU A 26 -6.23 11.26 -2.10
N SER A 27 -5.62 11.80 -1.05
CA SER A 27 -4.19 11.62 -0.81
C SER A 27 -3.83 10.15 -0.63
N CYS A 28 -4.66 9.42 0.12
CA CYS A 28 -4.43 8.00 0.35
C CYS A 28 -4.51 7.21 -0.96
N GLU A 29 -5.52 7.48 -1.78
CA GLU A 29 -5.69 6.79 -3.04
C GLU A 29 -4.60 7.14 -4.06
N ASN A 30 -4.16 8.39 -4.09
CA ASN A 30 -3.05 8.79 -4.94
C ASN A 30 -1.76 8.06 -4.56
N ALA A 31 -1.49 7.96 -3.27
CA ALA A 31 -0.31 7.22 -2.80
C ALA A 31 -0.41 5.73 -3.15
N LYS A 32 -1.60 5.16 -2.98
CA LYS A 32 -1.85 3.76 -3.33
C LYS A 32 -1.57 3.51 -4.81
N THR A 33 -2.08 4.37 -5.67
CA THR A 33 -1.87 4.25 -7.12
C THR A 33 -0.38 4.35 -7.46
N ALA A 34 0.34 5.28 -6.84
CA ALA A 34 1.76 5.43 -7.09
C ALA A 34 2.55 4.18 -6.71
N ILE A 35 2.18 3.56 -5.59
CA ILE A 35 2.85 2.33 -5.14
C ILE A 35 2.56 1.19 -6.12
N ILE A 36 1.32 1.04 -6.55
CA ILE A 36 0.93 -0.01 -7.49
C ILE A 36 1.67 0.15 -8.81
N GLU A 37 1.77 1.37 -9.33
CA GLU A 37 2.48 1.62 -10.57
C GLU A 37 3.96 1.27 -10.47
N LYS A 38 4.58 1.59 -9.35
CA LYS A 38 5.99 1.24 -9.15
C LYS A 38 6.20 -0.27 -9.11
N TYR A 39 5.27 -1.00 -8.49
CA TYR A 39 5.37 -2.45 -8.46
C TYR A 39 5.19 -3.06 -9.83
N ASP A 40 4.26 -2.54 -10.63
CA ASP A 40 4.07 -3.01 -11.99
C ASP A 40 5.34 -2.82 -12.83
N ASN A 41 6.05 -1.72 -12.63
CA ASN A 41 7.28 -1.47 -13.36
C ASN A 41 8.42 -2.40 -12.96
N VAL A 42 8.45 -2.81 -11.70
CA VAL A 42 9.50 -3.70 -11.20
C VAL A 42 9.22 -5.15 -11.54
N LYS A 43 7.96 -5.53 -11.67
CA LYS A 43 7.51 -6.88 -12.04
C LYS A 43 8.26 -8.00 -11.34
N ARG A 44 8.13 -8.07 -10.02
CA ARG A 44 8.68 -9.17 -9.27
C ARG A 44 7.63 -10.25 -9.07
N PRO A 45 7.78 -11.41 -9.73
CA PRO A 45 6.83 -12.49 -9.52
C PRO A 45 6.92 -13.01 -8.08
N GLY A 46 5.78 -13.25 -7.48
CA GLY A 46 5.70 -13.81 -6.14
C GLY A 46 5.52 -12.80 -5.03
N ILE A 47 5.62 -11.50 -5.29
CA ILE A 47 5.41 -10.46 -4.29
C ILE A 47 4.31 -9.53 -4.79
N THR A 48 3.13 -9.68 -4.20
CA THR A 48 1.99 -8.81 -4.51
C THR A 48 1.61 -8.09 -3.23
N PRO A 49 1.80 -6.77 -3.15
CA PRO A 49 1.40 -6.04 -1.96
C PRO A 49 -0.11 -5.90 -1.89
N VAL A 50 -0.64 -6.00 -0.71
CA VAL A 50 -2.04 -5.68 -0.43
C VAL A 50 -2.08 -4.29 0.16
N ILE A 51 -2.78 -3.39 -0.49
CA ILE A 51 -2.85 -2.00 -0.06
C ILE A 51 -4.30 -1.63 0.17
N MET A 52 -4.59 -1.09 1.35
CA MET A 52 -5.94 -0.69 1.71
C MET A 52 -5.92 0.72 2.27
N CYS A 53 -6.92 1.52 1.88
CA CYS A 53 -7.17 2.81 2.49
C CYS A 53 -8.39 2.69 3.37
N VAL A 54 -8.21 2.87 4.66
CA VAL A 54 -9.27 2.72 5.65
C VAL A 54 -9.54 4.05 6.33
N ARG A 55 -10.80 4.38 6.47
CA ARG A 55 -11.20 5.58 7.20
C ARG A 55 -11.06 5.33 8.69
N LYS A 56 -10.40 6.27 9.34
CA LYS A 56 -10.18 6.15 10.77
C LYS A 56 -11.23 6.93 11.56
#